data_e7481383327e8521f767b87ea12ef4ea
#
_entry.id   e7481383327e8521f767b87ea12ef4ea
#
_cell.length_a   1.000
_cell.length_b   1.000
_cell.length_c   1.000
_cell.angle_alpha   90.00
_cell.angle_beta   90.00
_cell.angle_gamma   90.00
#
_symmetry.space_group_name_H-M   'P 1'
#
loop_
_entity.id
_entity.type
_entity.pdbx_description
1 polymer ?
#
loop_
_entity_poly.entity_id
_entity_poly.type
_entity_poly.pdbx_seq_one_letter_code
_entity_poly.pdbx_strand_id
1 'polypeptide(L)'
;STLLASSAASDVYKRQVSDEEAKSLTKKGYQPGDEEWEKLGIARYVTWPRTVCSIEGHNVNGEPLKGNYLGSDLPMADGFKANAAYFKLGFLDKNFVALGKQFKELLSVFWMKAGAIGKCPVIEGEELPNMLVLPENKFAVLIDETAYKRFVAEIEKHPEIKTIYIVTDSENAYKEMIRSFEDKDTYQLYRDYLDNFRINVVR
;
A
#
# COMPACT_ATOMS: atom_id res chain seq x y z
N SER A 1 -19.74 -5.26 -8.26
CA SER A 1 -18.63 -4.34 -7.95
C SER A 1 -17.31 -4.68 -8.63
N THR A 2 -17.13 -5.91 -9.13
CA THR A 2 -15.90 -6.39 -9.79
C THR A 2 -15.75 -5.87 -11.25
N LEU A 3 -16.82 -5.40 -11.85
CA LEU A 3 -16.85 -4.95 -13.25
C LEU A 3 -16.19 -3.59 -13.52
N LEU A 4 -16.15 -2.69 -12.53
CA LEU A 4 -15.52 -1.37 -12.66
C LEU A 4 -13.99 -1.46 -12.62
N ALA A 5 -13.44 -2.39 -11.84
CA ALA A 5 -12.00 -2.61 -11.74
C ALA A 5 -11.41 -3.22 -13.03
N SER A 6 -12.15 -4.11 -13.72
CA SER A 6 -11.67 -4.75 -14.96
C SER A 6 -11.65 -3.81 -16.16
N SER A 7 -12.63 -2.89 -16.25
CA SER A 7 -12.70 -1.89 -17.32
C SER A 7 -11.59 -0.84 -17.19
N ALA A 8 -11.33 -0.34 -15.98
CA ALA A 8 -10.26 0.61 -15.72
C ALA A 8 -8.87 0.00 -15.96
N ALA A 9 -8.66 -1.27 -15.57
CA ALA A 9 -7.39 -1.96 -15.78
C ALA A 9 -7.10 -2.21 -17.29
N SER A 10 -8.12 -2.48 -18.11
CA SER A 10 -7.91 -2.69 -19.55
C SER A 10 -7.63 -1.39 -20.31
N ASP A 11 -8.13 -0.24 -19.81
CA ASP A 11 -7.85 1.06 -20.43
C ASP A 11 -6.47 1.62 -20.06
N VAL A 12 -5.96 1.30 -18.89
CA VAL A 12 -4.58 1.65 -18.46
C VAL A 12 -3.54 1.04 -19.40
N TYR A 13 -3.79 -0.12 -19.96
CA TYR A 13 -2.89 -0.76 -20.93
C TYR A 13 -2.86 -0.08 -22.31
N LYS A 14 -3.88 0.71 -22.66
CA LYS A 14 -4.03 1.30 -23.99
C LYS A 14 -3.52 2.72 -24.15
N ARG A 15 -3.12 3.40 -23.05
CA ARG A 15 -2.52 4.72 -23.11
C ARG A 15 -1.30 4.83 -22.20
N GLN A 16 -0.27 4.13 -22.61
CA GLN A 16 1.09 4.59 -22.33
C GLN A 16 1.31 5.94 -23.04
N VAL A 17 2.22 6.73 -22.51
CA VAL A 17 2.74 7.90 -23.22
C VAL A 17 3.00 7.51 -24.68
N SER A 18 2.47 8.26 -25.63
CA SER A 18 2.66 7.94 -27.05
C SER A 18 4.15 7.98 -27.42
N ASP A 19 4.55 7.29 -28.45
CA ASP A 19 5.95 7.26 -28.88
C ASP A 19 6.51 8.65 -29.17
N GLU A 20 5.68 9.59 -29.64
CA GLU A 20 6.05 10.96 -29.91
C GLU A 20 6.25 11.76 -28.62
N GLU A 21 5.35 11.60 -27.65
CA GLU A 21 5.46 12.20 -26.33
C GLU A 21 6.67 11.65 -25.57
N ALA A 22 6.89 10.32 -25.62
CA ALA A 22 8.04 9.67 -25.02
C ALA A 22 9.35 10.22 -25.58
N LYS A 23 9.47 10.36 -26.91
CA LYS A 23 10.63 10.98 -27.56
C LYS A 23 10.83 12.43 -27.15
N SER A 24 9.75 13.18 -27.01
CA SER A 24 9.81 14.57 -26.59
C SER A 24 10.29 14.72 -25.14
N LEU A 25 9.77 13.85 -24.24
CA LEU A 25 10.17 13.82 -22.82
C LEU A 25 11.62 13.39 -22.66
N THR A 26 12.05 12.35 -23.38
CA THR A 26 13.44 11.89 -23.36
C THR A 26 14.42 12.98 -23.85
N LYS A 27 14.05 13.75 -24.89
CA LYS A 27 14.85 14.90 -25.35
C LYS A 27 14.99 16.00 -24.29
N LYS A 28 14.00 16.13 -23.40
CA LYS A 28 14.03 17.07 -22.27
C LYS A 28 14.74 16.48 -21.03
N GLY A 29 15.26 15.26 -21.10
CA GLY A 29 15.97 14.60 -20.02
C GLY A 29 15.08 13.85 -19.03
N TYR A 30 13.78 13.76 -19.25
CA TYR A 30 12.85 13.03 -18.40
C TYR A 30 12.82 11.53 -18.72
N GLN A 31 12.60 10.71 -17.69
CA GLN A 31 12.51 9.26 -17.78
C GLN A 31 11.17 8.77 -17.25
N PRO A 32 10.74 7.53 -17.63
CA PRO A 32 9.57 6.89 -17.04
C PRO A 32 9.67 6.86 -15.50
N GLY A 33 8.65 7.41 -14.84
CA GLY A 33 8.64 7.55 -13.38
C GLY A 33 8.90 8.97 -12.88
N ASP A 34 9.45 9.86 -13.70
CA ASP A 34 9.55 11.28 -13.38
C ASP A 34 8.17 11.94 -13.38
N GLU A 35 7.99 12.98 -12.57
CA GLU A 35 6.71 13.66 -12.45
C GLU A 35 6.18 14.20 -13.79
N GLU A 36 7.04 14.75 -14.61
CA GLU A 36 6.70 15.28 -15.94
C GLU A 36 6.28 14.16 -16.91
N TRP A 37 6.88 12.97 -16.78
CA TRP A 37 6.47 11.81 -17.53
C TRP A 37 5.11 11.30 -17.08
N GLU A 38 4.92 11.19 -15.78
CA GLU A 38 3.69 10.72 -15.17
C GLU A 38 2.49 11.63 -15.43
N LYS A 39 2.70 12.95 -15.63
CA LYS A 39 1.64 13.92 -15.99
C LYS A 39 0.89 13.54 -17.27
N LEU A 40 1.54 12.82 -18.18
CA LEU A 40 0.91 12.29 -19.38
C LEU A 40 0.27 10.91 -19.14
N GLY A 41 0.48 10.32 -17.97
CA GLY A 41 -0.07 9.04 -17.57
C GLY A 41 -1.55 9.14 -17.16
N ILE A 42 -2.38 8.24 -17.70
CA ILE A 42 -3.82 8.22 -17.40
C ILE A 42 -4.10 7.78 -15.97
N ALA A 43 -3.31 6.85 -15.43
CA ALA A 43 -3.59 6.23 -14.13
C ALA A 43 -3.71 7.27 -13.01
N ARG A 44 -2.71 8.13 -12.85
CA ARG A 44 -2.65 9.10 -11.75
C ARG A 44 -3.51 10.34 -12.00
N TYR A 45 -3.53 10.86 -13.22
CA TYR A 45 -4.10 12.17 -13.52
C TYR A 45 -5.50 12.14 -14.12
N VAL A 46 -5.97 10.97 -14.54
CA VAL A 46 -7.33 10.78 -15.07
C VAL A 46 -8.11 9.75 -14.26
N THR A 47 -7.60 8.51 -14.17
CA THR A 47 -8.32 7.41 -13.53
C THR A 47 -8.47 7.63 -12.03
N TRP A 48 -7.37 7.96 -11.35
CA TRP A 48 -7.40 8.16 -9.90
C TRP A 48 -8.32 9.33 -9.48
N PRO A 49 -8.21 10.55 -10.03
CA PRO A 49 -9.15 11.63 -9.69
C PRO A 49 -10.62 11.27 -9.96
N ARG A 50 -10.91 10.59 -11.07
CA ARG A 50 -12.29 10.13 -11.36
C ARG A 50 -12.77 9.11 -10.34
N THR A 51 -11.91 8.18 -9.91
CA THR A 51 -12.26 7.21 -8.87
C THR A 51 -12.58 7.91 -7.56
N VAL A 52 -11.73 8.87 -7.14
CA VAL A 52 -11.96 9.68 -5.93
C VAL A 52 -13.29 10.46 -6.05
N CYS A 53 -13.50 11.18 -7.14
CA CYS A 53 -14.75 11.93 -7.36
C CYS A 53 -15.99 11.02 -7.28
N SER A 54 -15.93 9.82 -7.85
CA SER A 54 -17.05 8.87 -7.79
C SER A 54 -17.30 8.35 -6.37
N ILE A 55 -16.25 8.13 -5.58
CA ILE A 55 -16.37 7.66 -4.19
C ILE A 55 -16.92 8.77 -3.29
N GLU A 56 -16.41 9.99 -3.47
CA GLU A 56 -16.74 11.13 -2.61
C GLU A 56 -18.00 11.89 -3.05
N GLY A 57 -18.51 11.64 -4.26
CA GLY A 57 -19.73 12.24 -4.78
C GLY A 57 -19.59 13.68 -5.29
N HIS A 58 -18.36 14.19 -5.43
CA HIS A 58 -18.08 15.54 -5.94
C HIS A 58 -16.97 15.55 -6.98
N ASN A 59 -16.92 16.60 -7.80
CA ASN A 59 -15.88 16.77 -8.81
C ASN A 59 -14.57 17.31 -8.19
N VAL A 60 -13.54 17.47 -9.01
CA VAL A 60 -12.22 17.99 -8.58
C VAL A 60 -12.26 19.40 -8.00
N ASN A 61 -13.34 20.16 -8.24
CA ASN A 61 -13.55 21.50 -7.71
C ASN A 61 -14.39 21.48 -6.41
N GLY A 62 -14.80 20.30 -5.92
CA GLY A 62 -15.62 20.14 -4.72
C GLY A 62 -17.13 20.33 -4.97
N GLU A 63 -17.58 20.46 -6.23
CA GLU A 63 -19.00 20.57 -6.56
C GLU A 63 -19.66 19.17 -6.60
N PRO A 64 -20.87 19.00 -6.03
CA PRO A 64 -21.60 17.74 -6.09
C PRO A 64 -21.78 17.23 -7.52
N LEU A 65 -21.60 15.92 -7.73
CA LEU A 65 -21.87 15.29 -9.01
C LEU A 65 -23.38 15.34 -9.33
N LYS A 66 -23.72 15.60 -10.60
CA LYS A 66 -25.11 15.71 -11.05
C LYS A 66 -25.59 14.40 -11.65
N GLY A 67 -26.88 14.07 -11.40
CA GLY A 67 -27.53 12.89 -11.95
C GLY A 67 -27.40 11.65 -11.07
N ASN A 68 -27.87 10.53 -11.59
CA ASN A 68 -27.85 9.23 -10.91
C ASN A 68 -26.88 8.28 -11.61
N TYR A 69 -26.38 7.29 -10.87
CA TYR A 69 -25.61 6.20 -11.47
C TYR A 69 -26.47 5.39 -12.44
N LEU A 70 -25.86 4.96 -13.55
CA LEU A 70 -26.56 4.27 -14.62
C LEU A 70 -27.28 3.01 -14.10
N GLY A 71 -28.58 2.93 -14.35
CA GLY A 71 -29.42 1.81 -13.92
C GLY A 71 -29.74 1.80 -12.41
N SER A 72 -29.61 2.94 -11.73
CA SER A 72 -29.86 3.08 -10.29
C SER A 72 -30.57 4.42 -9.99
N ASP A 73 -31.33 4.45 -8.91
CA ASP A 73 -31.89 5.68 -8.34
C ASP A 73 -30.91 6.38 -7.38
N LEU A 74 -29.72 5.85 -7.20
CA LEU A 74 -28.70 6.40 -6.33
C LEU A 74 -28.11 7.68 -6.93
N PRO A 75 -28.24 8.85 -6.26
CA PRO A 75 -27.62 10.09 -6.73
C PRO A 75 -26.10 9.97 -6.77
N MET A 76 -25.47 10.47 -7.81
CA MET A 76 -24.00 10.48 -7.93
C MET A 76 -23.35 11.33 -6.82
N ALA A 77 -24.07 12.32 -6.31
CA ALA A 77 -23.63 13.18 -5.20
C ALA A 77 -23.47 12.44 -3.86
N ASP A 78 -24.14 11.29 -3.67
CA ASP A 78 -24.02 10.49 -2.45
C ASP A 78 -22.73 9.65 -2.42
N GLY A 79 -22.04 9.57 -3.57
CA GLY A 79 -20.83 8.79 -3.71
C GLY A 79 -21.03 7.28 -3.50
N PHE A 80 -19.90 6.58 -3.35
CA PHE A 80 -19.90 5.15 -3.03
C PHE A 80 -19.27 4.93 -1.66
N LYS A 81 -19.85 4.07 -0.84
CA LYS A 81 -19.21 3.54 0.38
C LYS A 81 -18.15 2.52 0.01
N ALA A 82 -17.06 2.98 -0.59
CA ALA A 82 -15.96 2.16 -1.04
C ALA A 82 -14.61 2.70 -0.51
N ASN A 83 -13.67 1.79 -0.29
CA ASN A 83 -12.28 2.15 -0.02
C ASN A 83 -11.47 1.99 -1.30
N ALA A 84 -10.67 2.99 -1.63
CA ALA A 84 -9.72 2.94 -2.72
C ALA A 84 -8.40 3.59 -2.30
N ALA A 85 -7.30 3.01 -2.76
CA ALA A 85 -5.98 3.57 -2.57
C ALA A 85 -5.19 3.46 -3.88
N TYR A 86 -4.44 4.51 -4.19
CA TYR A 86 -3.54 4.54 -5.34
C TYR A 86 -2.12 4.28 -4.87
N PHE A 87 -1.46 3.30 -5.48
CA PHE A 87 -0.06 2.98 -5.20
C PHE A 87 0.78 3.19 -6.45
N LYS A 88 1.92 3.86 -6.30
CA LYS A 88 2.95 3.89 -7.32
C LYS A 88 3.87 2.69 -7.08
N LEU A 89 3.95 1.78 -8.07
CA LEU A 89 4.94 0.72 -8.05
C LEU A 89 6.29 1.32 -8.45
N GLY A 90 7.24 1.30 -7.55
CA GLY A 90 8.60 1.79 -7.76
C GLY A 90 9.63 0.66 -7.65
N PHE A 91 10.81 0.89 -8.16
CA PHE A 91 11.97 0.07 -7.86
C PHE A 91 12.64 0.62 -6.60
N LEU A 92 12.91 -0.26 -5.64
CA LEU A 92 13.59 0.12 -4.41
C LEU A 92 15.11 0.15 -4.68
N ASP A 93 15.77 1.23 -4.25
CA ASP A 93 17.23 1.32 -4.33
C ASP A 93 17.89 0.39 -3.31
N LYS A 94 18.87 -0.40 -3.77
CA LYS A 94 19.57 -1.40 -2.96
C LYS A 94 20.21 -0.84 -1.69
N ASN A 95 20.66 0.40 -1.71
CA ASN A 95 21.34 1.04 -0.59
C ASN A 95 20.38 1.54 0.48
N PHE A 96 19.14 1.89 0.09
CA PHE A 96 18.09 2.29 1.01
C PHE A 96 17.43 1.11 1.74
N VAL A 97 17.49 -0.12 1.18
CA VAL A 97 17.02 -1.34 1.83
C VAL A 97 17.80 -1.62 3.11
N ALA A 98 19.13 -1.51 3.03
CA ALA A 98 20.04 -1.83 4.12
C ALA A 98 19.90 -0.92 5.35
N LEU A 99 19.25 0.26 5.21
CA LEU A 99 19.16 1.29 6.24
C LEU A 99 17.81 1.36 6.96
N GLY A 100 16.95 0.34 6.83
CA GLY A 100 15.63 0.34 7.47
C GLY A 100 14.61 1.28 6.83
N LYS A 101 14.99 2.11 5.87
CA LYS A 101 14.09 3.03 5.16
C LYS A 101 13.02 2.32 4.36
N GLN A 102 13.23 1.05 4.02
CA GLN A 102 12.33 0.25 3.19
C GLN A 102 11.20 -0.43 3.94
N PHE A 103 11.37 -0.68 5.23
CA PHE A 103 10.28 -1.24 6.02
C PHE A 103 9.03 -0.35 5.93
N LYS A 104 9.22 0.97 5.85
CA LYS A 104 8.14 1.94 5.71
C LYS A 104 7.36 1.77 4.42
N GLU A 105 8.07 1.48 3.32
CA GLU A 105 7.45 1.24 2.01
C GLU A 105 6.67 -0.08 1.98
N LEU A 106 7.12 -1.09 2.74
CA LEU A 106 6.42 -2.37 2.85
C LEU A 106 5.14 -2.30 3.67
N LEU A 107 4.97 -1.27 4.51
CA LEU A 107 3.81 -1.14 5.38
C LEU A 107 2.50 -1.13 4.60
N SER A 108 2.47 -0.52 3.43
CA SER A 108 1.33 -0.54 2.52
C SER A 108 0.98 -1.94 2.01
N VAL A 109 2.00 -2.78 1.79
CA VAL A 109 1.82 -4.18 1.38
C VAL A 109 1.25 -5.01 2.53
N PHE A 110 1.74 -4.80 3.76
CA PHE A 110 1.21 -5.47 4.95
C PHE A 110 -0.24 -5.07 5.20
N TRP A 111 -0.55 -3.79 5.08
CA TRP A 111 -1.92 -3.29 5.18
C TRP A 111 -2.85 -3.93 4.14
N MET A 112 -2.43 -4.03 2.87
CA MET A 112 -3.21 -4.70 1.84
C MET A 112 -3.43 -6.18 2.16
N LYS A 113 -2.41 -6.89 2.65
CA LYS A 113 -2.50 -8.30 3.04
C LYS A 113 -3.39 -8.50 4.26
N ALA A 114 -3.44 -7.54 5.18
CA ALA A 114 -4.33 -7.54 6.34
C ALA A 114 -5.78 -7.14 6.01
N GLY A 115 -6.11 -6.97 4.72
CA GLY A 115 -7.48 -6.70 4.25
C GLY A 115 -7.76 -5.23 3.95
N ALA A 116 -6.74 -4.35 3.92
CA ALA A 116 -6.85 -2.92 3.59
C ALA A 116 -7.91 -2.18 4.42
N ILE A 117 -8.00 -2.47 5.71
CA ILE A 117 -8.98 -1.89 6.63
C ILE A 117 -8.49 -0.51 7.09
N GLY A 118 -9.40 0.47 7.10
CA GLY A 118 -9.08 1.83 7.49
C GLY A 118 -8.16 2.55 6.49
N LYS A 119 -7.55 3.64 6.93
CA LYS A 119 -6.58 4.40 6.13
C LYS A 119 -5.24 3.65 6.11
N CYS A 120 -4.57 3.63 4.95
CA CYS A 120 -3.23 3.05 4.85
C CYS A 120 -2.28 3.75 5.84
N PRO A 121 -1.66 3.01 6.76
CA PRO A 121 -0.79 3.61 7.76
C PRO A 121 0.52 4.11 7.15
N VAL A 122 1.05 5.17 7.72
CA VAL A 122 2.33 5.77 7.34
C VAL A 122 3.17 5.94 8.60
N ILE A 123 4.44 5.57 8.55
CA ILE A 123 5.40 5.83 9.62
C ILE A 123 6.08 7.16 9.34
N GLU A 124 5.83 8.13 10.20
CA GLU A 124 6.50 9.43 10.17
C GLU A 124 7.88 9.34 10.84
N GLY A 125 8.82 10.19 10.40
CA GLY A 125 10.18 10.24 10.96
C GLY A 125 11.17 9.28 10.26
N GLU A 126 12.42 9.27 10.69
CA GLU A 126 13.49 8.45 10.08
C GLU A 126 13.70 7.11 10.80
N GLU A 127 13.42 7.03 12.08
CA GLU A 127 13.63 5.85 12.89
C GLU A 127 12.48 4.85 12.77
N LEU A 128 12.83 3.56 12.74
CA LEU A 128 11.86 2.48 12.83
C LEU A 128 11.57 2.17 14.30
N PRO A 129 10.30 2.07 14.70
CA PRO A 129 9.95 1.60 16.03
C PRO A 129 10.25 0.09 16.17
N ASN A 130 10.48 -0.37 17.40
CA ASN A 130 10.70 -1.79 17.66
C ASN A 130 9.45 -2.65 17.43
N MET A 131 8.27 -2.05 17.45
CA MET A 131 6.98 -2.67 17.15
C MET A 131 5.97 -1.64 16.67
N LEU A 132 4.99 -2.10 15.88
CA LEU A 132 3.83 -1.33 15.44
C LEU A 132 2.57 -2.07 15.84
N VAL A 133 1.65 -1.39 16.50
CA VAL A 133 0.33 -1.92 16.85
C VAL A 133 -0.71 -1.00 16.24
N LEU A 134 -1.48 -1.51 15.29
CA LEU A 134 -2.41 -0.74 14.46
C LEU A 134 -3.83 -1.33 14.56
N PRO A 135 -4.55 -1.07 15.65
CA PRO A 135 -5.86 -1.64 15.90
C PRO A 135 -6.90 -1.25 14.85
N GLU A 136 -6.87 -0.01 14.39
CA GLU A 136 -7.77 0.49 13.33
C GLU A 136 -7.58 -0.25 12.00
N ASN A 137 -6.35 -0.71 11.73
CA ASN A 137 -6.02 -1.48 10.54
C ASN A 137 -6.07 -3.00 10.79
N LYS A 138 -6.35 -3.44 12.02
CA LYS A 138 -6.44 -4.83 12.48
C LYS A 138 -5.18 -5.65 12.27
N PHE A 139 -4.02 -5.04 12.25
CA PHE A 139 -2.74 -5.74 12.21
C PHE A 139 -1.68 -5.12 13.11
N ALA A 140 -0.64 -5.90 13.39
CA ALA A 140 0.51 -5.47 14.15
C ALA A 140 1.80 -6.05 13.57
N VAL A 141 2.93 -5.42 13.85
CA VAL A 141 4.26 -5.85 13.39
C VAL A 141 5.24 -5.80 14.55
N LEU A 142 5.88 -6.91 14.85
CA LEU A 142 7.05 -6.97 15.70
C LEU A 142 8.30 -6.82 14.83
N ILE A 143 9.01 -5.70 14.99
CA ILE A 143 10.19 -5.37 14.17
C ILE A 143 11.48 -5.82 14.86
N ASP A 144 11.53 -5.70 16.19
CA ASP A 144 12.66 -6.12 17.02
C ASP A 144 12.19 -7.16 18.03
N GLU A 145 12.80 -8.36 18.00
CA GLU A 145 12.48 -9.46 18.90
C GLU A 145 12.63 -9.10 20.38
N THR A 146 13.51 -8.16 20.72
CA THR A 146 13.69 -7.69 22.11
C THR A 146 12.44 -7.04 22.68
N ALA A 147 11.56 -6.53 21.84
CA ALA A 147 10.28 -5.94 22.24
C ALA A 147 9.17 -6.97 22.43
N TYR A 148 9.41 -8.27 22.21
CA TYR A 148 8.37 -9.32 22.19
C TYR A 148 7.43 -9.30 23.39
N LYS A 149 7.98 -9.26 24.63
CA LYS A 149 7.15 -9.26 25.84
C LYS A 149 6.19 -8.06 25.90
N ARG A 150 6.68 -6.89 25.49
CA ARG A 150 5.85 -5.67 25.45
C ARG A 150 4.83 -5.78 24.32
N PHE A 151 5.21 -6.38 23.20
CA PHE A 151 4.34 -6.58 22.06
C PHE A 151 3.16 -7.48 22.42
N VAL A 152 3.40 -8.64 23.08
CA VAL A 152 2.32 -9.52 23.56
C VAL A 152 1.36 -8.78 24.48
N ALA A 153 1.88 -8.07 25.48
CA ALA A 153 1.06 -7.31 26.42
C ALA A 153 0.23 -6.20 25.74
N GLU A 154 0.73 -5.66 24.62
CA GLU A 154 -0.02 -4.65 23.86
C GLU A 154 -1.09 -5.30 22.98
N ILE A 155 -0.80 -6.45 22.35
CA ILE A 155 -1.79 -7.19 21.56
C ILE A 155 -2.96 -7.69 22.40
N GLU A 156 -2.73 -8.08 23.66
CA GLU A 156 -3.79 -8.50 24.58
C GLU A 156 -4.83 -7.39 24.85
N LYS A 157 -4.44 -6.13 24.76
CA LYS A 157 -5.34 -4.97 24.91
C LYS A 157 -6.19 -4.71 23.65
N HIS A 158 -5.80 -5.30 22.52
CA HIS A 158 -6.37 -5.06 21.21
C HIS A 158 -6.86 -6.34 20.54
N PRO A 159 -7.98 -6.93 21.04
CA PRO A 159 -8.55 -8.17 20.48
C PRO A 159 -9.01 -8.04 19.03
N GLU A 160 -9.22 -6.83 18.53
CA GLU A 160 -9.57 -6.54 17.14
C GLU A 160 -8.44 -6.80 16.15
N ILE A 161 -7.17 -6.91 16.60
CA ILE A 161 -6.03 -7.28 15.75
C ILE A 161 -6.16 -8.75 15.33
N LYS A 162 -6.12 -8.97 14.02
CA LYS A 162 -6.25 -10.30 13.42
C LYS A 162 -4.96 -10.81 12.80
N THR A 163 -4.14 -9.90 12.30
CA THR A 163 -2.93 -10.24 11.54
C THR A 163 -1.68 -9.74 12.27
N ILE A 164 -0.70 -10.61 12.44
CA ILE A 164 0.57 -10.30 13.10
C ILE A 164 1.74 -10.66 12.18
N TYR A 165 2.62 -9.70 11.99
CA TYR A 165 3.88 -9.88 11.28
C TYR A 165 5.04 -9.86 12.29
N ILE A 166 5.95 -10.83 12.17
CA ILE A 166 7.10 -10.96 13.06
C ILE A 166 8.38 -10.97 12.22
N VAL A 167 9.24 -9.99 12.44
CA VAL A 167 10.55 -9.88 11.76
C VAL A 167 11.56 -10.69 12.54
N THR A 168 11.94 -11.86 12.02
CA THR A 168 12.96 -12.74 12.57
C THR A 168 13.51 -13.67 11.51
N ASP A 169 14.81 -13.95 11.56
CA ASP A 169 15.49 -14.91 10.68
C ASP A 169 15.51 -16.32 11.29
N SER A 170 15.11 -16.45 12.55
CA SER A 170 15.06 -17.72 13.26
C SER A 170 13.68 -18.35 13.17
N GLU A 171 13.54 -19.47 12.44
CA GLU A 171 12.28 -20.25 12.43
C GLU A 171 11.89 -20.76 13.81
N ASN A 172 12.86 -21.08 14.66
CA ASN A 172 12.60 -21.57 16.02
C ASN A 172 12.04 -20.44 16.89
N ALA A 173 12.65 -19.24 16.83
CA ALA A 173 12.15 -18.08 17.54
C ALA A 173 10.73 -17.72 17.07
N TYR A 174 10.50 -17.75 15.75
CA TYR A 174 9.15 -17.54 15.20
C TYR A 174 8.14 -18.53 15.77
N LYS A 175 8.44 -19.85 15.72
CA LYS A 175 7.56 -20.90 16.24
C LYS A 175 7.26 -20.78 17.75
N GLU A 176 8.20 -20.24 18.52
CA GLU A 176 7.96 -19.96 19.95
C GLU A 176 7.09 -18.73 20.14
N MET A 177 7.36 -17.65 19.42
CA MET A 177 6.61 -16.40 19.55
C MET A 177 5.15 -16.52 19.12
N ILE A 178 4.84 -17.27 18.08
CA ILE A 178 3.45 -17.42 17.58
C ILE A 178 2.54 -18.19 18.54
N ARG A 179 3.07 -18.94 19.49
CA ARG A 179 2.25 -19.63 20.52
C ARG A 179 1.41 -18.67 21.36
N SER A 180 1.83 -17.43 21.47
CA SER A 180 1.05 -16.38 22.16
C SER A 180 -0.08 -15.80 21.29
N PHE A 181 -0.21 -16.25 20.03
CA PHE A 181 -1.13 -15.68 19.03
C PHE A 181 -1.88 -16.75 18.26
N GLU A 182 -2.31 -17.84 18.95
CA GLU A 182 -2.95 -19.01 18.31
C GLU A 182 -4.26 -18.67 17.60
N ASP A 183 -4.95 -17.61 18.02
CA ASP A 183 -6.19 -17.12 17.43
C ASP A 183 -6.01 -16.11 16.28
N LYS A 184 -4.77 -15.84 15.87
CA LYS A 184 -4.43 -14.79 14.91
C LYS A 184 -3.67 -15.35 13.71
N ASP A 185 -3.83 -14.69 12.57
CA ASP A 185 -3.04 -14.96 11.38
C ASP A 185 -1.61 -14.42 11.57
N THR A 186 -0.62 -15.29 11.60
CA THR A 186 0.77 -14.91 11.82
C THR A 186 1.63 -15.13 10.58
N TYR A 187 2.54 -14.20 10.31
CA TYR A 187 3.46 -14.24 9.17
C TYR A 187 4.87 -13.90 9.61
N GLN A 188 5.81 -14.78 9.25
CA GLN A 188 7.24 -14.52 9.42
C GLN A 188 7.74 -13.60 8.32
N LEU A 189 8.47 -12.57 8.70
CA LEU A 189 9.21 -11.70 7.80
C LEU A 189 10.69 -11.91 8.06
N TYR A 190 11.41 -12.41 7.08
CA TYR A 190 12.85 -12.60 7.19
C TYR A 190 13.55 -11.25 7.04
N ARG A 191 14.41 -10.92 7.99
CA ARG A 191 15.27 -9.73 7.90
C ARG A 191 16.19 -9.85 6.70
N ASP A 192 16.70 -11.05 6.43
CA ASP A 192 17.46 -11.38 5.23
C ASP A 192 16.69 -11.16 3.92
N TYR A 193 15.37 -11.32 3.88
CA TYR A 193 14.59 -10.93 2.70
C TYR A 193 14.51 -9.41 2.55
N LEU A 194 14.49 -8.69 3.65
CA LEU A 194 14.61 -7.24 3.65
C LEU A 194 16.02 -6.81 3.22
N ASP A 195 17.03 -7.62 3.51
CA ASP A 195 18.44 -7.42 3.14
C ASP A 195 18.80 -8.10 1.79
N ASN A 196 18.24 -9.25 1.45
CA ASN A 196 18.59 -10.11 0.30
C ASN A 196 17.88 -9.77 -1.02
N PHE A 197 17.01 -8.79 -1.06
CA PHE A 197 16.77 -8.10 -2.33
C PHE A 197 18.08 -7.57 -2.93
N ARG A 198 19.15 -7.60 -2.14
CA ARG A 198 20.52 -7.31 -2.52
C ARG A 198 21.15 -8.28 -3.54
N ILE A 199 20.77 -9.55 -3.59
CA ILE A 199 21.56 -10.59 -4.28
C ILE A 199 21.01 -10.94 -5.66
N ASN A 200 19.74 -10.74 -5.95
CA ASN A 200 19.12 -11.21 -7.20
C ASN A 200 19.06 -10.19 -8.35
N VAL A 201 19.71 -9.05 -8.24
CA VAL A 201 19.78 -8.03 -9.31
C VAL A 201 21.17 -7.91 -9.95
N VAL A 202 22.11 -8.82 -9.61
CA VAL A 202 23.40 -8.95 -10.31
C VAL A 202 23.38 -10.25 -11.09
N ARG A 203 22.71 -10.22 -12.26
CA ARG A 203 23.02 -11.02 -13.45
C ARG A 203 22.57 -10.27 -14.67
#